data_5e5a7bafe551cb375097df8bd3fb018b
#
_entry.id   5e5a7bafe551cb375097df8bd3fb018b
#
_cell.length_a   1.000
_cell.length_b   1.000
_cell.length_c   1.000
_cell.angle_alpha   90.00
_cell.angle_beta   90.00
_cell.angle_gamma   90.00
#
_symmetry.space_group_name_H-M   'P 1'
#
loop_
_entity.id
_entity.type
_entity.pdbx_description
1 polymer ?
#
loop_
_entity_poly.entity_id
_entity_poly.type
_entity_poly.pdbx_seq_one_letter_code
_entity_poly.pdbx_strand_id
1 'polypeptide(L)'
;MNPTYRLTDPSGVASPSLLFYKDLIHRNIARAIEIAGDPARLRPHAKTHKTREIAKMQIAAGITKHKCATIAEAEMLATCSAADVLIAYPMVGANCQRVAALAKKYPQTRFGVTVDHPLPLRELSDAAAAAGQTIDAYLDVDCGMHRTGIAAGEAAFALYRQMADLPGLKPAGFHVYDGHNHQESMDERTRAVTDMLGPVLKLRADLEKSGVPVPRLVMGGTPTFPVHAKLPYPGVELSPGTLSLHDYNYGHKYPELGITPAALLLTRVVSRPTDDRITLDLGYKAVSPDQPAGKRCVLLNVPDYEPLLQNEEHFVVRSPAAGQFKPGDVVYAMPAHVCPTVALHRQALVVENGAIVERWDIVARDRELTV
;
A
#
# COMPACT_ATOMS: atom_id res chain seq x y z
N MET A 1 -12.69 23.84 7.46
CA MET A 1 -12.30 22.70 6.61
C MET A 1 -11.74 23.22 5.30
N ASN A 2 -10.69 22.58 4.75
CA ASN A 2 -10.13 22.93 3.43
C ASN A 2 -11.22 22.74 2.32
N PRO A 3 -11.49 23.74 1.48
CA PRO A 3 -12.50 23.67 0.42
C PRO A 3 -12.33 22.48 -0.54
N THR A 4 -11.09 22.05 -0.77
CA THR A 4 -10.75 20.89 -1.63
C THR A 4 -11.51 19.62 -1.27
N TYR A 5 -11.87 19.43 0.01
CA TYR A 5 -12.52 18.22 0.49
C TYR A 5 -14.05 18.32 0.56
N ARG A 6 -14.62 19.47 0.22
CA ARG A 6 -16.06 19.69 0.36
C ARG A 6 -16.80 19.28 -0.92
N LEU A 7 -17.82 18.42 -0.78
CA LEU A 7 -18.78 18.19 -1.85
C LEU A 7 -19.69 19.40 -2.01
N THR A 8 -19.99 19.76 -3.25
CA THR A 8 -20.94 20.82 -3.57
C THR A 8 -22.35 20.46 -3.12
N ASP A 9 -22.76 19.22 -3.38
CA ASP A 9 -24.02 18.66 -2.90
C ASP A 9 -23.83 17.24 -2.36
N PRO A 10 -23.79 17.06 -1.02
CA PRO A 10 -23.72 15.75 -0.39
C PRO A 10 -25.10 15.12 -0.11
N SER A 11 -26.22 15.74 -0.47
CA SER A 11 -27.58 15.33 -0.03
C SER A 11 -27.94 13.91 -0.45
N GLY A 12 -27.56 13.52 -1.67
CA GLY A 12 -27.83 12.18 -2.23
C GLY A 12 -26.79 11.12 -1.86
N VAL A 13 -25.81 11.44 -1.02
CA VAL A 13 -24.72 10.50 -0.66
C VAL A 13 -25.10 9.71 0.60
N ALA A 14 -25.13 8.39 0.50
CA ALA A 14 -25.28 7.52 1.66
C ALA A 14 -24.05 7.61 2.58
N SER A 15 -24.23 7.41 3.89
CA SER A 15 -23.13 7.39 4.87
C SER A 15 -23.17 6.11 5.71
N PRO A 16 -21.99 5.64 6.20
CA PRO A 16 -20.68 6.15 5.86
C PRO A 16 -20.25 5.77 4.43
N SER A 17 -19.56 6.66 3.72
CA SER A 17 -19.04 6.41 2.37
C SER A 17 -17.57 6.78 2.24
N LEU A 18 -16.81 5.96 1.52
CA LEU A 18 -15.44 6.25 1.14
C LEU A 18 -15.43 7.19 -0.08
N LEU A 19 -14.70 8.29 0.02
CA LEU A 19 -14.50 9.28 -1.04
C LEU A 19 -13.06 9.22 -1.53
N PHE A 20 -12.84 9.18 -2.85
CA PHE A 20 -11.55 9.35 -3.49
C PHE A 20 -11.51 10.66 -4.28
N TYR A 21 -10.53 11.50 -4.02
CA TYR A 21 -10.32 12.79 -4.71
C TYR A 21 -9.37 12.60 -5.88
N LYS A 22 -9.92 12.47 -7.09
CA LYS A 22 -9.21 12.09 -8.32
C LYS A 22 -8.05 13.02 -8.63
N ASP A 23 -8.27 14.33 -8.52
CA ASP A 23 -7.23 15.34 -8.78
C ASP A 23 -6.06 15.24 -7.78
N LEU A 24 -6.35 14.90 -6.51
CA LEU A 24 -5.32 14.67 -5.50
C LEU A 24 -4.53 13.39 -5.79
N ILE A 25 -5.20 12.33 -6.24
CA ILE A 25 -4.55 11.08 -6.64
C ILE A 25 -3.58 11.34 -7.80
N HIS A 26 -3.98 12.08 -8.83
CA HIS A 26 -3.09 12.47 -9.94
C HIS A 26 -1.88 13.25 -9.45
N ARG A 27 -2.09 14.26 -8.62
CA ARG A 27 -0.99 15.06 -8.04
C ARG A 27 -0.03 14.22 -7.20
N ASN A 28 -0.56 13.30 -6.41
CA ASN A 28 0.25 12.41 -5.58
C ASN A 28 1.11 11.45 -6.42
N ILE A 29 0.56 10.91 -7.51
CA ILE A 29 1.32 10.07 -8.45
C ILE A 29 2.45 10.88 -9.10
N ALA A 30 2.15 12.08 -9.59
CA ALA A 30 3.14 12.98 -10.17
C ALA A 30 4.25 13.33 -9.16
N ARG A 31 3.89 13.65 -7.91
CA ARG A 31 4.85 13.93 -6.85
C ARG A 31 5.75 12.75 -6.52
N ALA A 32 5.21 11.54 -6.52
CA ALA A 32 6.02 10.34 -6.30
C ALA A 32 7.02 10.11 -7.44
N ILE A 33 6.64 10.37 -8.69
CA ILE A 33 7.55 10.33 -9.85
C ILE A 33 8.66 11.38 -9.73
N GLU A 34 8.32 12.60 -9.30
CA GLU A 34 9.30 13.66 -9.05
C GLU A 34 10.34 13.25 -8.01
N ILE A 35 9.90 12.67 -6.87
CA ILE A 35 10.81 12.16 -5.83
C ILE A 35 11.70 11.03 -6.37
N ALA A 36 11.13 10.12 -7.17
CA ALA A 36 11.86 9.00 -7.75
C ALA A 36 12.85 9.42 -8.85
N GLY A 37 12.60 10.56 -9.51
CA GLY A 37 13.34 11.07 -10.66
C GLY A 37 13.02 10.38 -12.00
N ASP A 38 12.49 9.16 -11.96
CA ASP A 38 12.09 8.37 -13.15
C ASP A 38 10.95 7.42 -12.74
N PRO A 39 9.80 7.41 -13.44
CA PRO A 39 8.70 6.50 -13.15
C PRO A 39 9.11 5.02 -13.25
N ALA A 40 10.11 4.69 -14.08
CA ALA A 40 10.64 3.33 -14.20
C ALA A 40 11.34 2.82 -12.93
N ARG A 41 11.72 3.71 -12.00
CA ARG A 41 12.25 3.33 -10.67
C ARG A 41 11.17 3.00 -9.65
N LEU A 42 9.92 3.36 -9.91
CA LEU A 42 8.80 3.10 -9.00
C LEU A 42 8.25 1.68 -9.17
N ARG A 43 7.99 1.04 -8.03
CA ARG A 43 7.24 -0.21 -7.89
C ARG A 43 6.23 -0.05 -6.73
N PRO A 44 5.18 0.79 -6.91
CA PRO A 44 4.24 1.11 -5.84
C PRO A 44 3.42 -0.11 -5.42
N HIS A 45 3.01 -0.11 -4.16
CA HIS A 45 2.27 -1.23 -3.58
C HIS A 45 0.75 -1.04 -3.70
N ALA A 46 0.07 -1.89 -4.47
CA ALA A 46 -1.36 -1.80 -4.74
C ALA A 46 -2.26 -2.12 -3.52
N LYS A 47 -1.71 -2.73 -2.44
CA LYS A 47 -2.49 -3.13 -1.25
C LYS A 47 -3.26 -1.98 -0.58
N THR A 48 -2.84 -0.74 -0.81
CA THR A 48 -3.50 0.43 -0.22
C THR A 48 -4.80 0.76 -0.91
N HIS A 49 -4.82 0.76 -2.25
CA HIS A 49 -5.99 1.18 -3.02
C HIS A 49 -6.86 0.03 -3.52
N LYS A 50 -6.27 -1.12 -3.92
CA LYS A 50 -6.98 -2.32 -4.38
C LYS A 50 -7.97 -2.08 -5.53
N THR A 51 -7.76 -1.02 -6.35
CA THR A 51 -8.61 -0.58 -7.44
C THR A 51 -7.90 -0.64 -8.78
N ARG A 52 -8.62 -0.98 -9.85
CA ARG A 52 -8.09 -0.98 -11.22
C ARG A 52 -7.76 0.43 -11.70
N GLU A 53 -8.60 1.38 -11.35
CA GLU A 53 -8.53 2.76 -11.84
C GLU A 53 -7.22 3.43 -11.40
N ILE A 54 -6.84 3.33 -10.12
CA ILE A 54 -5.56 3.87 -9.64
C ILE A 54 -4.38 3.14 -10.29
N ALA A 55 -4.46 1.81 -10.47
CA ALA A 55 -3.42 1.07 -11.19
C ALA A 55 -3.26 1.58 -12.63
N LYS A 56 -4.37 1.80 -13.36
CA LYS A 56 -4.36 2.38 -14.71
C LYS A 56 -3.79 3.80 -14.74
N MET A 57 -4.13 4.65 -13.74
CA MET A 57 -3.56 6.00 -13.60
C MET A 57 -2.03 5.95 -13.42
N GLN A 58 -1.53 5.02 -12.60
CA GLN A 58 -0.09 4.81 -12.41
C GLN A 58 0.59 4.33 -13.71
N ILE A 59 -0.01 3.38 -14.41
CA ILE A 59 0.49 2.87 -15.70
C ILE A 59 0.53 3.98 -16.75
N ALA A 60 -0.55 4.77 -16.86
CA ALA A 60 -0.62 5.92 -17.78
C ALA A 60 0.44 7.00 -17.47
N ALA A 61 0.87 7.10 -16.20
CA ALA A 61 1.95 7.97 -15.77
C ALA A 61 3.36 7.38 -15.99
N GLY A 62 3.48 6.21 -16.66
CA GLY A 62 4.75 5.56 -16.98
C GLY A 62 5.26 4.58 -15.92
N ILE A 63 4.50 4.30 -14.86
CA ILE A 63 4.86 3.31 -13.84
C ILE A 63 4.45 1.92 -14.33
N THR A 64 5.41 1.11 -14.77
CA THR A 64 5.15 -0.20 -15.39
C THR A 64 5.32 -1.38 -14.45
N LYS A 65 5.92 -1.15 -13.27
CA LYS A 65 6.19 -2.17 -12.25
C LYS A 65 5.35 -1.90 -11.01
N HIS A 66 4.77 -2.96 -10.45
CA HIS A 66 3.90 -2.85 -9.28
C HIS A 66 4.26 -3.91 -8.23
N LYS A 67 3.90 -3.63 -6.99
CA LYS A 67 3.98 -4.58 -5.88
C LYS A 67 2.58 -4.82 -5.32
N CYS A 68 2.34 -6.03 -4.85
CA CYS A 68 1.07 -6.41 -4.22
C CYS A 68 1.30 -7.37 -3.04
N ALA A 69 0.27 -7.63 -2.24
CA ALA A 69 0.33 -8.51 -1.08
C ALA A 69 -0.53 -9.78 -1.25
N THR A 70 -1.41 -9.82 -2.25
CA THR A 70 -2.30 -10.95 -2.49
C THR A 70 -2.34 -11.33 -3.97
N ILE A 71 -2.73 -12.58 -4.24
CA ILE A 71 -2.93 -13.06 -5.62
C ILE A 71 -4.06 -12.27 -6.30
N ALA A 72 -5.12 -11.93 -5.57
CA ALA A 72 -6.21 -11.09 -6.09
C ALA A 72 -5.72 -9.70 -6.53
N GLU A 73 -4.84 -9.05 -5.74
CA GLU A 73 -4.21 -7.79 -6.17
C GLU A 73 -3.32 -7.99 -7.41
N ALA A 74 -2.58 -9.11 -7.48
CA ALA A 74 -1.76 -9.42 -8.64
C ALA A 74 -2.61 -9.63 -9.90
N GLU A 75 -3.72 -10.35 -9.78
CA GLU A 75 -4.68 -10.53 -10.88
C GLU A 75 -5.32 -9.20 -11.30
N MET A 76 -5.74 -8.38 -10.35
CA MET A 76 -6.24 -7.02 -10.62
C MET A 76 -5.23 -6.20 -11.43
N LEU A 77 -3.95 -6.21 -11.05
CA LEU A 77 -2.88 -5.52 -11.77
C LEU A 77 -2.67 -6.08 -13.18
N ALA A 78 -2.71 -7.41 -13.35
CA ALA A 78 -2.60 -8.06 -14.65
C ALA A 78 -3.77 -7.69 -15.57
N THR A 79 -5.01 -7.59 -15.05
CA THR A 79 -6.17 -7.10 -15.83
C THR A 79 -6.04 -5.64 -16.27
N CYS A 80 -5.16 -4.87 -15.62
CA CYS A 80 -4.82 -3.50 -16.01
C CYS A 80 -3.61 -3.43 -16.97
N SER A 81 -3.09 -4.57 -17.42
CA SER A 81 -1.89 -4.67 -18.28
C SER A 81 -0.60 -4.18 -17.61
N ALA A 82 -0.49 -4.34 -16.27
CA ALA A 82 0.78 -4.13 -15.57
C ALA A 82 1.83 -5.12 -16.11
N ALA A 83 2.98 -4.60 -16.57
CA ALA A 83 4.00 -5.43 -17.23
C ALA A 83 4.79 -6.31 -16.24
N ASP A 84 4.94 -5.85 -15.00
CA ASP A 84 5.76 -6.51 -13.97
C ASP A 84 5.11 -6.37 -12.59
N VAL A 85 4.76 -7.50 -11.95
CA VAL A 85 4.04 -7.56 -10.69
C VAL A 85 4.81 -8.43 -9.69
N LEU A 86 5.28 -7.83 -8.60
CA LEU A 86 5.86 -8.53 -7.47
C LEU A 86 4.81 -8.78 -6.38
N ILE A 87 4.51 -10.04 -6.11
CA ILE A 87 3.74 -10.45 -4.94
C ILE A 87 4.72 -10.50 -3.75
N ALA A 88 4.73 -9.43 -2.95
CA ALA A 88 5.62 -9.30 -1.80
C ALA A 88 5.03 -10.01 -0.58
N TYR A 89 4.84 -11.30 -0.73
CA TYR A 89 4.31 -12.22 0.27
C TYR A 89 4.81 -13.63 -0.04
N PRO A 90 5.38 -14.36 0.93
CA PRO A 90 5.81 -15.74 0.71
C PRO A 90 4.61 -16.63 0.35
N MET A 91 4.71 -17.34 -0.78
CA MET A 91 3.67 -18.28 -1.20
C MET A 91 3.92 -19.65 -0.57
N VAL A 92 2.88 -20.24 -0.02
CA VAL A 92 2.91 -21.55 0.62
C VAL A 92 1.67 -22.38 0.23
N GLY A 93 1.83 -23.69 0.17
CA GLY A 93 0.73 -24.63 -0.09
C GLY A 93 -0.02 -24.32 -1.39
N ALA A 94 -1.35 -24.29 -1.36
CA ALA A 94 -2.18 -24.07 -2.53
C ALA A 94 -1.92 -22.74 -3.27
N ASN A 95 -1.34 -21.75 -2.60
CA ASN A 95 -1.03 -20.46 -3.23
C ASN A 95 0.11 -20.58 -4.26
N CYS A 96 1.00 -21.58 -4.17
CA CYS A 96 2.01 -21.84 -5.18
C CYS A 96 1.37 -22.21 -6.53
N GLN A 97 0.38 -23.12 -6.52
CA GLN A 97 -0.37 -23.49 -7.72
C GLN A 97 -1.19 -22.31 -8.27
N ARG A 98 -1.80 -21.50 -7.39
CA ARG A 98 -2.55 -20.31 -7.81
C ARG A 98 -1.66 -19.28 -8.51
N VAL A 99 -0.45 -19.03 -8.04
CA VAL A 99 0.50 -18.13 -8.70
C VAL A 99 0.93 -18.68 -10.06
N ALA A 100 1.18 -19.99 -10.16
CA ALA A 100 1.49 -20.63 -11.44
C ALA A 100 0.32 -20.54 -12.43
N ALA A 101 -0.93 -20.74 -11.96
CA ALA A 101 -2.13 -20.56 -12.78
C ALA A 101 -2.32 -19.11 -13.22
N LEU A 102 -2.04 -18.14 -12.33
CA LEU A 102 -2.07 -16.72 -12.63
C LEU A 102 -1.07 -16.36 -13.75
N ALA A 103 0.17 -16.85 -13.64
CA ALA A 103 1.19 -16.62 -14.66
C ALA A 103 0.80 -17.21 -16.03
N LYS A 104 0.20 -18.39 -16.03
CA LYS A 104 -0.32 -19.03 -17.25
C LYS A 104 -1.49 -18.25 -17.87
N LYS A 105 -2.36 -17.69 -17.04
CA LYS A 105 -3.54 -16.92 -17.46
C LYS A 105 -3.20 -15.57 -18.06
N TYR A 106 -2.15 -14.91 -17.56
CA TYR A 106 -1.74 -13.57 -17.95
C TYR A 106 -0.28 -13.55 -18.44
N PRO A 107 0.02 -14.18 -19.60
CA PRO A 107 1.40 -14.38 -20.09
C PRO A 107 2.11 -13.06 -20.46
N GLN A 108 1.38 -11.97 -20.63
CA GLN A 108 1.94 -10.64 -20.89
C GLN A 108 2.46 -9.94 -19.61
N THR A 109 2.10 -10.44 -18.41
CA THR A 109 2.54 -9.91 -17.14
C THR A 109 3.63 -10.80 -16.55
N ARG A 110 4.80 -10.24 -16.26
CA ARG A 110 5.84 -10.93 -15.52
C ARG A 110 5.51 -10.94 -14.04
N PHE A 111 5.40 -12.12 -13.44
CA PHE A 111 5.12 -12.27 -12.02
C PHE A 111 6.39 -12.62 -11.25
N GLY A 112 6.53 -12.00 -10.09
CA GLY A 112 7.55 -12.32 -9.10
C GLY A 112 6.93 -12.61 -7.75
N VAL A 113 7.65 -13.36 -6.91
CA VAL A 113 7.25 -13.74 -5.55
C VAL A 113 8.43 -13.57 -4.60
N THR A 114 8.17 -13.15 -3.36
CA THR A 114 9.21 -13.15 -2.33
C THR A 114 9.37 -14.53 -1.71
N VAL A 115 10.61 -14.90 -1.39
CA VAL A 115 10.98 -16.20 -0.82
C VAL A 115 12.01 -15.99 0.29
N ASP A 116 11.84 -16.70 1.41
CA ASP A 116 12.73 -16.63 2.58
C ASP A 116 13.04 -17.99 3.22
N HIS A 117 12.51 -19.09 2.62
CA HIS A 117 12.69 -20.43 3.14
C HIS A 117 12.76 -21.48 2.02
N PRO A 118 13.62 -22.52 2.14
CA PRO A 118 13.82 -23.51 1.08
C PRO A 118 12.60 -24.40 0.78
N LEU A 119 11.71 -24.64 1.75
CA LEU A 119 10.53 -25.48 1.52
C LEU A 119 9.54 -24.80 0.55
N PRO A 120 8.97 -23.61 0.85
CA PRO A 120 8.08 -22.92 -0.09
C PRO A 120 8.77 -22.56 -1.40
N LEU A 121 10.10 -22.35 -1.43
CA LEU A 121 10.84 -22.17 -2.66
C LEU A 121 10.71 -23.37 -3.59
N ARG A 122 10.84 -24.61 -3.07
CA ARG A 122 10.67 -25.83 -3.85
C ARG A 122 9.23 -26.03 -4.29
N GLU A 123 8.25 -25.83 -3.40
CA GLU A 123 6.82 -25.92 -3.73
C GLU A 123 6.44 -24.96 -4.89
N LEU A 124 6.97 -23.74 -4.86
CA LEU A 124 6.76 -22.76 -5.93
C LEU A 124 7.44 -23.19 -7.24
N SER A 125 8.65 -23.74 -7.17
CA SER A 125 9.38 -24.29 -8.31
C SER A 125 8.60 -25.42 -8.97
N ASP A 126 8.15 -26.40 -8.18
CA ASP A 126 7.39 -27.55 -8.67
C ASP A 126 6.08 -27.10 -9.34
N ALA A 127 5.36 -26.17 -8.73
CA ALA A 127 4.12 -25.63 -9.28
C ALA A 127 4.34 -24.86 -10.59
N ALA A 128 5.38 -24.02 -10.65
CA ALA A 128 5.72 -23.25 -11.84
C ALA A 128 6.16 -24.17 -12.99
N ALA A 129 7.04 -25.13 -12.73
CA ALA A 129 7.50 -26.12 -13.70
C ALA A 129 6.35 -26.97 -14.26
N ALA A 130 5.47 -27.48 -13.37
CA ALA A 130 4.29 -28.25 -13.77
C ALA A 130 3.32 -27.45 -14.65
N ALA A 131 3.23 -26.13 -14.43
CA ALA A 131 2.42 -25.23 -15.26
C ALA A 131 3.13 -24.77 -16.55
N GLY A 132 4.41 -25.13 -16.76
CA GLY A 132 5.24 -24.66 -17.86
C GLY A 132 5.52 -23.15 -17.79
N GLN A 133 5.61 -22.59 -16.58
CA GLN A 133 5.83 -21.16 -16.34
C GLN A 133 7.20 -20.90 -15.72
N THR A 134 7.66 -19.65 -15.89
CA THR A 134 8.82 -19.13 -15.14
C THR A 134 8.38 -17.96 -14.27
N ILE A 135 8.66 -18.03 -12.98
CA ILE A 135 8.31 -17.01 -11.97
C ILE A 135 9.62 -16.37 -11.45
N ASP A 136 9.64 -15.05 -11.39
CA ASP A 136 10.75 -14.30 -10.79
C ASP A 136 10.76 -14.55 -9.28
N ALA A 137 11.87 -15.04 -8.73
CA ALA A 137 12.05 -15.26 -7.29
C ALA A 137 12.91 -14.14 -6.70
N TYR A 138 12.35 -13.44 -5.71
CA TYR A 138 13.04 -12.41 -4.96
C TYR A 138 13.36 -12.91 -3.56
N LEU A 139 14.61 -12.83 -3.14
CA LEU A 139 14.95 -13.11 -1.76
C LEU A 139 14.35 -12.03 -0.87
N ASP A 140 13.48 -12.42 0.07
CA ASP A 140 13.00 -11.50 1.11
C ASP A 140 14.08 -11.39 2.18
N VAL A 141 14.71 -10.23 2.29
CA VAL A 141 15.80 -10.01 3.24
C VAL A 141 15.26 -9.28 4.46
N ASP A 142 15.35 -9.92 5.62
CA ASP A 142 15.07 -9.25 6.90
C ASP A 142 16.21 -8.28 7.22
N CYS A 143 15.90 -7.01 7.11
CA CYS A 143 16.82 -5.91 7.40
C CYS A 143 16.55 -5.22 8.75
N GLY A 144 15.74 -5.85 9.62
CA GLY A 144 15.39 -5.35 10.95
C GLY A 144 13.89 -5.20 11.21
N MET A 145 13.03 -5.53 10.24
CA MET A 145 11.57 -5.53 10.44
C MET A 145 11.08 -6.73 11.27
N HIS A 146 11.82 -7.86 11.21
CA HIS A 146 11.54 -9.10 11.96
C HIS A 146 10.11 -9.62 11.79
N ARG A 147 9.58 -9.54 10.56
CA ARG A 147 8.22 -10.00 10.24
C ARG A 147 8.23 -11.21 9.31
N THR A 148 8.91 -11.10 8.19
CA THR A 148 9.23 -12.13 7.19
C THR A 148 10.66 -11.87 6.71
N GLY A 149 11.18 -12.79 5.95
CA GLY A 149 12.51 -12.64 5.39
C GLY A 149 13.59 -13.42 6.15
N ILE A 150 14.70 -13.61 5.49
CA ILE A 150 15.90 -14.25 6.02
C ILE A 150 16.98 -13.20 6.27
N ALA A 151 17.67 -13.27 7.41
CA ALA A 151 18.78 -12.36 7.71
C ALA A 151 19.89 -12.47 6.66
N ALA A 152 20.48 -11.33 6.26
CA ALA A 152 21.60 -11.30 5.32
C ALA A 152 22.80 -12.04 5.90
N GLY A 153 23.17 -13.19 5.30
CA GLY A 153 24.24 -14.07 5.77
C GLY A 153 24.35 -15.35 4.93
N GLU A 154 25.03 -16.36 5.45
CA GLU A 154 25.31 -17.61 4.73
C GLU A 154 24.03 -18.35 4.29
N ALA A 155 23.01 -18.41 5.15
CA ALA A 155 21.73 -19.06 4.82
C ALA A 155 21.01 -18.31 3.68
N ALA A 156 21.01 -16.98 3.68
CA ALA A 156 20.47 -16.15 2.62
C ALA A 156 21.22 -16.34 1.30
N PHE A 157 22.55 -16.40 1.38
CA PHE A 157 23.41 -16.68 0.23
C PHE A 157 23.11 -18.05 -0.39
N ALA A 158 23.03 -19.09 0.44
CA ALA A 158 22.71 -20.46 -0.02
C ALA A 158 21.31 -20.52 -0.64
N LEU A 159 20.31 -19.89 -0.01
CA LEU A 159 18.94 -19.88 -0.52
C LEU A 159 18.84 -19.15 -1.88
N TYR A 160 19.52 -18.01 -2.04
CA TYR A 160 19.50 -17.29 -3.32
C TYR A 160 20.18 -18.08 -4.44
N ARG A 161 21.26 -18.77 -4.15
CA ARG A 161 21.90 -19.66 -5.12
C ARG A 161 20.99 -20.82 -5.52
N GLN A 162 20.30 -21.43 -4.55
CA GLN A 162 19.33 -22.49 -4.82
C GLN A 162 18.23 -22.04 -5.79
N MET A 163 17.81 -20.76 -5.78
CA MET A 163 16.83 -20.25 -6.75
C MET A 163 17.29 -20.39 -8.20
N ALA A 164 18.60 -20.31 -8.46
CA ALA A 164 19.16 -20.41 -9.81
C ALA A 164 19.15 -21.85 -10.35
N ASP A 165 19.16 -22.84 -9.45
CA ASP A 165 19.22 -24.24 -9.80
C ASP A 165 17.83 -24.90 -9.94
N LEU A 166 16.77 -24.20 -9.54
CA LEU A 166 15.43 -24.76 -9.50
C LEU A 166 14.64 -24.46 -10.79
N PRO A 167 13.99 -25.47 -11.42
CA PRO A 167 13.20 -25.24 -12.62
C PRO A 167 11.98 -24.36 -12.37
N GLY A 168 11.54 -23.62 -13.39
CA GLY A 168 10.39 -22.73 -13.28
C GLY A 168 10.61 -21.47 -12.44
N LEU A 169 11.84 -21.24 -11.93
CA LEU A 169 12.19 -20.04 -11.19
C LEU A 169 13.33 -19.28 -11.87
N LYS A 170 13.37 -17.96 -11.62
CA LYS A 170 14.45 -17.08 -12.04
C LYS A 170 14.81 -16.15 -10.89
N PRO A 171 16.07 -16.19 -10.39
CA PRO A 171 16.54 -15.20 -9.43
C PRO A 171 16.39 -13.80 -9.99
N ALA A 172 15.67 -12.92 -9.29
CA ALA A 172 15.33 -11.60 -9.81
C ALA A 172 15.87 -10.44 -8.96
N GLY A 173 16.39 -10.74 -7.79
CA GLY A 173 16.96 -9.75 -6.87
C GLY A 173 16.47 -9.91 -5.44
N PHE A 174 16.56 -8.83 -4.66
CA PHE A 174 16.13 -8.81 -3.28
C PHE A 174 14.89 -7.94 -3.09
N HIS A 175 14.05 -8.33 -2.14
CA HIS A 175 13.04 -7.50 -1.53
C HIS A 175 13.52 -7.10 -0.12
N VAL A 176 13.60 -5.80 0.14
CA VAL A 176 14.17 -5.23 1.36
C VAL A 176 13.19 -4.22 1.93
N TYR A 177 12.26 -4.69 2.74
CA TYR A 177 11.23 -3.85 3.34
C TYR A 177 11.64 -3.37 4.73
N ASP A 178 11.78 -2.07 4.87
CA ASP A 178 12.29 -1.38 6.04
C ASP A 178 11.23 -0.61 6.85
N GLY A 179 10.04 -1.18 6.99
CA GLY A 179 8.90 -0.54 7.65
C GLY A 179 9.10 -0.17 9.13
N HIS A 180 10.18 -0.65 9.77
CA HIS A 180 10.61 -0.25 11.10
C HIS A 180 11.33 1.12 11.11
N ASN A 181 11.79 1.62 9.96
CA ASN A 181 12.40 2.93 9.82
C ASN A 181 11.31 3.99 9.64
N HIS A 182 10.82 4.52 10.73
CA HIS A 182 9.71 5.48 10.78
C HIS A 182 10.03 6.74 11.59
N GLN A 183 11.32 7.08 11.71
CA GLN A 183 11.79 8.33 12.33
C GLN A 183 11.19 9.53 11.59
N GLU A 184 10.71 10.53 12.33
CA GLU A 184 10.10 11.73 11.74
C GLU A 184 11.16 12.61 11.07
N SER A 185 12.35 12.72 11.69
CA SER A 185 13.49 13.42 11.10
C SER A 185 14.02 12.68 9.87
N MET A 186 14.14 13.40 8.73
CA MET A 186 14.73 12.86 7.50
C MET A 186 16.19 12.43 7.70
N ASP A 187 16.96 13.16 8.51
CA ASP A 187 18.37 12.85 8.77
C ASP A 187 18.54 11.57 9.60
N GLU A 188 17.68 11.39 10.63
CA GLU A 188 17.68 10.17 11.42
C GLU A 188 17.23 8.97 10.59
N ARG A 189 16.20 9.16 9.78
CA ARG A 189 15.69 8.12 8.87
C ARG A 189 16.73 7.76 7.82
N THR A 190 17.49 8.74 7.30
CA THR A 190 18.58 8.50 6.36
C THR A 190 19.71 7.69 7.01
N ARG A 191 20.11 8.02 8.23
CA ARG A 191 21.10 7.25 8.98
C ARG A 191 20.64 5.81 9.20
N ALA A 192 19.43 5.63 9.72
CA ALA A 192 18.87 4.30 9.98
C ALA A 192 18.80 3.43 8.71
N VAL A 193 18.40 3.98 7.57
CA VAL A 193 18.40 3.29 6.28
C VAL A 193 19.82 2.94 5.83
N THR A 194 20.75 3.86 5.97
CA THR A 194 22.16 3.63 5.57
C THR A 194 22.80 2.51 6.40
N ASP A 195 22.60 2.54 7.71
CA ASP A 195 23.19 1.56 8.63
C ASP A 195 22.64 0.15 8.37
N MET A 196 21.32 0.01 8.11
CA MET A 196 20.72 -1.30 7.83
C MET A 196 21.16 -1.92 6.50
N LEU A 197 21.61 -1.11 5.53
CA LEU A 197 21.95 -1.60 4.19
C LEU A 197 23.30 -2.32 4.11
N GLY A 198 24.21 -2.10 5.04
CA GLY A 198 25.54 -2.70 5.02
C GLY A 198 25.53 -4.21 4.79
N PRO A 199 24.86 -5.02 5.62
CA PRO A 199 24.77 -6.47 5.43
C PRO A 199 24.09 -6.89 4.12
N VAL A 200 23.06 -6.15 3.68
CA VAL A 200 22.31 -6.43 2.43
C VAL A 200 23.22 -6.25 1.21
N LEU A 201 23.96 -5.16 1.18
CA LEU A 201 24.89 -4.84 0.08
C LEU A 201 26.10 -5.80 0.06
N LYS A 202 26.58 -6.22 1.24
CA LYS A 202 27.60 -7.25 1.33
C LYS A 202 27.10 -8.58 0.74
N LEU A 203 25.92 -9.03 1.12
CA LEU A 203 25.30 -10.25 0.57
C LEU A 203 25.18 -10.18 -0.95
N ARG A 204 24.73 -9.03 -1.49
CA ARG A 204 24.67 -8.78 -2.94
C ARG A 204 26.06 -8.94 -3.58
N ALA A 205 27.07 -8.27 -3.06
CA ALA A 205 28.43 -8.31 -3.60
C ALA A 205 29.02 -9.73 -3.56
N ASP A 206 28.79 -10.48 -2.49
CA ASP A 206 29.27 -11.87 -2.35
C ASP A 206 28.62 -12.80 -3.39
N LEU A 207 27.30 -12.64 -3.65
CA LEU A 207 26.57 -13.38 -4.68
C LEU A 207 27.08 -13.03 -6.10
N GLU A 208 27.19 -11.75 -6.41
CA GLU A 208 27.69 -11.28 -7.71
C GLU A 208 29.14 -11.76 -7.97
N LYS A 209 29.98 -11.75 -6.95
CA LYS A 209 31.36 -12.31 -7.01
C LYS A 209 31.33 -13.84 -7.25
N SER A 210 30.32 -14.54 -6.77
CA SER A 210 30.16 -15.98 -7.02
C SER A 210 29.57 -16.32 -8.40
N GLY A 211 29.30 -15.31 -9.23
CA GLY A 211 28.70 -15.46 -10.56
C GLY A 211 27.18 -15.50 -10.59
N VAL A 212 26.51 -15.23 -9.46
CA VAL A 212 25.05 -15.18 -9.38
C VAL A 212 24.57 -13.73 -9.33
N PRO A 213 23.98 -13.19 -10.40
CA PRO A 213 23.60 -11.77 -10.44
C PRO A 213 22.42 -11.45 -9.53
N VAL A 214 22.45 -10.25 -8.92
CA VAL A 214 21.36 -9.66 -8.14
C VAL A 214 20.91 -8.36 -8.83
N PRO A 215 20.09 -8.47 -9.89
CA PRO A 215 19.83 -7.35 -10.79
C PRO A 215 18.93 -6.26 -10.17
N ARG A 216 18.14 -6.58 -9.15
CA ARG A 216 17.16 -5.64 -8.59
C ARG A 216 17.21 -5.64 -7.06
N LEU A 217 16.97 -4.46 -6.50
CA LEU A 217 16.76 -4.22 -5.08
C LEU A 217 15.40 -3.51 -4.92
N VAL A 218 14.36 -4.24 -4.57
CA VAL A 218 13.04 -3.66 -4.31
C VAL A 218 12.99 -3.19 -2.86
N MET A 219 13.08 -1.88 -2.65
CA MET A 219 13.41 -1.30 -1.35
C MET A 219 12.35 -0.33 -0.84
N GLY A 220 12.29 -0.25 0.47
CA GLY A 220 11.60 0.80 1.20
C GLY A 220 10.08 0.64 1.34
N GLY A 221 9.56 1.56 2.11
CA GLY A 221 8.14 1.86 2.28
C GLY A 221 7.90 3.35 2.01
N THR A 222 6.69 3.85 2.30
CA THR A 222 6.34 5.26 2.06
C THR A 222 7.26 6.24 2.80
N PRO A 223 7.67 6.03 4.08
CA PRO A 223 8.57 6.96 4.76
C PRO A 223 9.99 6.99 4.20
N THR A 224 10.49 5.86 3.71
CA THR A 224 11.91 5.68 3.37
C THR A 224 12.22 5.77 1.88
N PHE A 225 11.20 5.70 0.98
CA PHE A 225 11.46 5.75 -0.46
C PHE A 225 12.21 7.03 -0.92
N PRO A 226 12.04 8.22 -0.32
CA PRO A 226 12.82 9.40 -0.70
C PRO A 226 14.31 9.25 -0.34
N VAL A 227 14.63 8.49 0.70
CA VAL A 227 16.00 8.16 1.07
C VAL A 227 16.59 7.22 0.02
N HIS A 228 15.89 6.10 -0.26
CA HIS A 228 16.33 5.14 -1.27
C HIS A 228 16.43 5.74 -2.68
N ALA A 229 15.61 6.76 -2.99
CA ALA A 229 15.67 7.46 -4.27
C ALA A 229 17.03 8.15 -4.52
N LYS A 230 17.72 8.55 -3.46
CA LYS A 230 19.02 9.25 -3.50
C LYS A 230 20.22 8.29 -3.45
N LEU A 231 20.00 7.00 -3.20
CA LEU A 231 21.08 6.04 -3.09
C LEU A 231 21.68 5.70 -4.47
N PRO A 232 23.02 5.61 -4.59
CA PRO A 232 23.72 5.44 -5.87
C PRO A 232 23.80 3.97 -6.34
N TYR A 233 22.99 3.08 -5.77
CA TYR A 233 23.07 1.66 -6.11
C TYR A 233 22.27 1.32 -7.37
N PRO A 234 22.86 0.57 -8.33
CA PRO A 234 22.15 0.16 -9.52
C PRO A 234 21.03 -0.84 -9.19
N GLY A 235 19.95 -0.80 -9.97
CA GLY A 235 18.83 -1.73 -9.84
C GLY A 235 17.89 -1.47 -8.66
N VAL A 236 17.99 -0.31 -7.99
CA VAL A 236 17.06 0.08 -6.93
C VAL A 236 15.67 0.39 -7.52
N GLU A 237 14.67 -0.30 -7.00
CA GLU A 237 13.25 -0.05 -7.27
C GLU A 237 12.56 0.41 -5.99
N LEU A 238 11.89 1.55 -6.07
CA LEU A 238 11.30 2.25 -4.95
C LEU A 238 9.86 1.77 -4.71
N SER A 239 9.55 1.35 -3.48
CA SER A 239 8.32 0.63 -3.20
C SER A 239 7.39 1.29 -2.16
N PRO A 240 6.97 2.57 -2.38
CA PRO A 240 6.00 3.22 -1.51
C PRO A 240 4.61 2.58 -1.62
N GLY A 241 3.89 2.47 -0.49
CA GLY A 241 2.56 1.86 -0.47
C GLY A 241 1.41 2.86 -0.53
N THR A 242 1.46 3.92 0.28
CA THR A 242 0.34 4.85 0.47
C THR A 242 0.39 6.08 -0.44
N LEU A 243 1.31 6.11 -1.40
CA LEU A 243 1.59 7.30 -2.21
C LEU A 243 0.37 7.91 -2.91
N SER A 244 -0.53 7.09 -3.47
CA SER A 244 -1.66 7.61 -4.25
C SER A 244 -2.78 8.18 -3.39
N LEU A 245 -3.07 7.56 -2.26
CA LEU A 245 -4.16 7.94 -1.37
C LEU A 245 -3.71 8.75 -0.16
N HIS A 246 -2.57 8.39 0.41
CA HIS A 246 -2.03 8.97 1.64
C HIS A 246 -3.05 8.97 2.79
N ASP A 247 -2.63 9.33 4.00
CA ASP A 247 -3.50 9.42 5.16
C ASP A 247 -3.03 10.49 6.14
N TYR A 248 -3.81 10.68 7.22
CA TYR A 248 -3.50 11.67 8.23
C TYR A 248 -2.14 11.42 8.89
N ASN A 249 -1.86 10.17 9.30
CA ASN A 249 -0.64 9.85 10.04
C ASN A 249 0.62 10.13 9.21
N TYR A 250 0.65 9.71 7.95
CA TYR A 250 1.80 9.99 7.10
C TYR A 250 1.88 11.46 6.68
N GLY A 251 0.74 12.10 6.41
CA GLY A 251 0.71 13.54 6.09
C GLY A 251 1.22 14.42 7.24
N HIS A 252 0.95 14.00 8.49
CA HIS A 252 1.42 14.71 9.68
C HIS A 252 2.90 14.43 9.99
N LYS A 253 3.32 13.16 9.90
CA LYS A 253 4.68 12.75 10.27
C LYS A 253 5.73 13.06 9.22
N TYR A 254 5.36 13.07 7.93
CA TYR A 254 6.28 13.20 6.80
C TYR A 254 5.82 14.30 5.82
N PRO A 255 5.67 15.56 6.29
CA PRO A 255 5.20 16.66 5.44
C PRO A 255 6.15 16.96 4.27
N GLU A 256 7.42 16.59 4.38
CA GLU A 256 8.43 16.74 3.32
C GLU A 256 8.15 15.91 2.08
N LEU A 257 7.31 14.86 2.17
CA LEU A 257 6.87 14.10 1.00
C LEU A 257 6.07 14.96 0.03
N GLY A 258 5.35 15.98 0.55
CA GLY A 258 4.50 16.83 -0.28
C GLY A 258 3.33 16.08 -0.92
N ILE A 259 2.91 14.97 -0.30
CA ILE A 259 1.78 14.12 -0.73
C ILE A 259 0.57 14.48 0.12
N THR A 260 -0.58 14.63 -0.52
CA THR A 260 -1.82 15.08 0.13
C THR A 260 -2.79 13.91 0.32
N PRO A 261 -3.42 13.73 1.50
CA PRO A 261 -4.47 12.74 1.67
C PRO A 261 -5.58 12.90 0.62
N ALA A 262 -5.83 11.83 -0.13
CA ALA A 262 -6.78 11.81 -1.24
C ALA A 262 -7.95 10.84 -1.01
N ALA A 263 -8.08 10.32 0.22
CA ALA A 263 -9.17 9.46 0.64
C ALA A 263 -9.79 10.01 1.92
N LEU A 264 -11.09 10.23 1.93
CA LEU A 264 -11.86 10.62 3.12
C LEU A 264 -13.07 9.70 3.30
N LEU A 265 -13.64 9.78 4.49
CA LEU A 265 -14.94 9.21 4.81
C LEU A 265 -15.98 10.34 4.95
N LEU A 266 -17.09 10.22 4.25
CA LEU A 266 -18.28 11.02 4.51
C LEU A 266 -19.13 10.27 5.54
N THR A 267 -19.46 10.91 6.63
CA THR A 267 -20.28 10.41 7.72
C THR A 267 -21.36 11.42 8.06
N ARG A 268 -22.37 11.05 8.84
CA ARG A 268 -23.42 11.96 9.29
C ARG A 268 -23.61 11.91 10.79
N VAL A 269 -24.06 13.05 11.31
CA VAL A 269 -24.63 13.10 12.64
C VAL A 269 -25.91 12.29 12.63
N VAL A 270 -25.98 11.22 13.41
CA VAL A 270 -27.17 10.39 13.57
C VAL A 270 -27.95 10.71 14.84
N SER A 271 -27.26 11.30 15.84
CA SER A 271 -27.89 11.70 17.09
C SER A 271 -27.14 12.86 17.74
N ARG A 272 -27.87 13.71 18.47
CA ARG A 272 -27.36 14.73 19.38
C ARG A 272 -28.01 14.55 20.76
N PRO A 273 -27.45 13.65 21.61
CA PRO A 273 -28.07 13.29 22.87
C PRO A 273 -28.00 14.40 23.94
N THR A 274 -27.04 15.33 23.83
CA THR A 274 -26.88 16.49 24.73
C THR A 274 -26.42 17.72 23.92
N ASP A 275 -26.37 18.88 24.54
CA ASP A 275 -25.97 20.13 23.87
C ASP A 275 -24.48 20.16 23.48
N ASP A 276 -23.64 19.36 24.14
CA ASP A 276 -22.21 19.28 23.89
C ASP A 276 -21.77 18.00 23.15
N ARG A 277 -22.70 17.11 22.73
CA ARG A 277 -22.37 15.78 22.24
C ARG A 277 -23.10 15.44 20.95
N ILE A 278 -22.35 14.93 19.97
CA ILE A 278 -22.89 14.36 18.73
C ILE A 278 -22.41 12.92 18.54
N THR A 279 -23.24 12.12 17.88
CA THR A 279 -22.93 10.76 17.47
C THR A 279 -22.94 10.68 15.95
N LEU A 280 -21.87 10.12 15.37
CA LEU A 280 -21.71 9.89 13.95
C LEU A 280 -21.90 8.41 13.61
N ASP A 281 -22.35 8.09 12.41
CA ASP A 281 -22.42 6.74 11.84
C ASP A 281 -21.04 6.25 11.35
N LEU A 282 -19.97 6.46 12.14
CA LEU A 282 -18.59 6.16 11.79
C LEU A 282 -17.93 5.28 12.86
N GLY A 283 -18.37 4.05 12.94
CA GLY A 283 -17.74 3.04 13.78
C GLY A 283 -16.55 2.35 13.08
N TYR A 284 -15.92 1.39 13.78
CA TYR A 284 -14.74 0.70 13.27
C TYR A 284 -15.04 -0.30 12.14
N LYS A 285 -16.31 -0.50 11.75
CA LYS A 285 -16.68 -1.22 10.53
C LYS A 285 -16.56 -0.38 9.26
N ALA A 286 -16.46 0.95 9.40
CA ALA A 286 -16.28 1.88 8.28
C ALA A 286 -14.93 2.61 8.28
N VAL A 287 -14.21 2.64 9.41
CA VAL A 287 -12.84 3.15 9.53
C VAL A 287 -11.96 2.13 10.23
N SER A 288 -10.71 1.98 9.80
CA SER A 288 -9.81 0.96 10.32
C SER A 288 -9.70 0.92 11.84
N PRO A 289 -9.81 -0.27 12.47
CA PRO A 289 -9.72 -0.44 13.93
C PRO A 289 -8.27 -0.54 14.45
N ASP A 290 -7.25 -0.53 13.62
CA ASP A 290 -5.84 -0.75 14.00
C ASP A 290 -5.25 0.36 14.85
N GLN A 291 -5.86 1.55 14.82
CA GLN A 291 -5.52 2.64 15.72
C GLN A 291 -6.41 2.60 16.98
N PRO A 292 -5.93 3.12 18.11
CA PRO A 292 -6.75 3.24 19.33
C PRO A 292 -8.09 3.95 19.07
N ALA A 293 -9.11 3.58 19.83
CA ALA A 293 -10.42 4.24 19.75
C ALA A 293 -10.24 5.76 19.89
N GLY A 294 -10.97 6.52 19.06
CA GLY A 294 -10.85 7.98 18.99
C GLY A 294 -9.65 8.53 18.22
N LYS A 295 -8.67 7.69 17.84
CA LYS A 295 -7.50 8.06 17.02
C LYS A 295 -7.53 7.45 15.61
N ARG A 296 -8.67 6.86 15.20
CA ARG A 296 -8.81 6.17 13.91
C ARG A 296 -9.01 7.09 12.73
N CYS A 297 -9.49 8.31 13.00
CA CYS A 297 -9.66 9.37 12.00
C CYS A 297 -9.64 10.74 12.66
N VAL A 298 -9.53 11.77 11.83
CA VAL A 298 -9.65 13.18 12.23
C VAL A 298 -10.87 13.79 11.55
N LEU A 299 -11.76 14.39 12.35
CA LEU A 299 -12.95 15.08 11.84
C LEU A 299 -12.55 16.47 11.33
N LEU A 300 -12.86 16.77 10.07
CA LEU A 300 -12.36 17.99 9.42
C LEU A 300 -13.23 19.24 9.66
N ASN A 301 -14.50 19.04 9.98
CA ASN A 301 -15.47 20.13 10.14
C ASN A 301 -16.21 20.09 11.50
N VAL A 302 -15.69 19.37 12.49
CA VAL A 302 -16.13 19.45 13.88
C VAL A 302 -14.97 20.05 14.68
N PRO A 303 -15.05 21.34 15.08
CA PRO A 303 -13.97 22.00 15.80
C PRO A 303 -13.87 21.48 17.25
N ASP A 304 -12.65 21.48 17.77
CA ASP A 304 -12.32 21.24 19.20
C ASP A 304 -13.06 20.03 19.82
N TYR A 305 -13.15 18.95 19.03
CA TYR A 305 -13.86 17.74 19.49
C TYR A 305 -12.94 16.84 20.34
N GLU A 306 -13.56 16.22 21.33
CA GLU A 306 -12.97 15.15 22.13
C GLU A 306 -13.67 13.82 21.80
N PRO A 307 -12.95 12.78 21.37
CA PRO A 307 -13.51 11.45 21.22
C PRO A 307 -13.93 10.86 22.56
N LEU A 308 -15.18 10.42 22.67
CA LEU A 308 -15.69 9.78 23.89
C LEU A 308 -15.80 8.26 23.73
N LEU A 309 -16.30 7.80 22.58
CA LEU A 309 -16.58 6.39 22.32
C LEU A 309 -16.56 6.12 20.82
N GLN A 310 -15.93 5.03 20.39
CA GLN A 310 -15.99 4.55 19.00
C GLN A 310 -16.22 3.04 18.97
N ASN A 311 -17.46 2.65 18.70
CA ASN A 311 -17.91 1.27 18.61
C ASN A 311 -17.96 0.76 17.17
N GLU A 312 -18.72 -0.31 16.93
CA GLU A 312 -18.87 -0.96 15.63
C GLU A 312 -19.38 -0.01 14.54
N GLU A 313 -20.50 0.70 14.83
CA GLU A 313 -21.21 1.57 13.88
C GLU A 313 -21.27 3.04 14.33
N HIS A 314 -20.80 3.37 15.52
CA HIS A 314 -20.97 4.70 16.10
C HIS A 314 -19.65 5.31 16.54
N PHE A 315 -19.53 6.63 16.31
CA PHE A 315 -18.46 7.47 16.85
C PHE A 315 -19.07 8.64 17.61
N VAL A 316 -18.91 8.65 18.93
CA VAL A 316 -19.42 9.68 19.82
C VAL A 316 -18.31 10.66 20.15
N VAL A 317 -18.58 11.94 19.93
CA VAL A 317 -17.65 13.02 20.27
C VAL A 317 -18.33 14.12 21.08
N ARG A 318 -17.57 14.74 21.96
CA ARG A 318 -17.92 15.99 22.63
C ARG A 318 -17.32 17.15 21.86
N SER A 319 -18.05 18.24 21.68
CA SER A 319 -17.53 19.47 21.10
C SER A 319 -18.31 20.69 21.59
N PRO A 320 -17.65 21.81 21.87
CA PRO A 320 -18.36 23.08 22.15
C PRO A 320 -19.28 23.53 21.00
N ALA A 321 -18.97 23.07 19.77
CA ALA A 321 -19.76 23.36 18.59
C ALA A 321 -20.90 22.36 18.34
N ALA A 322 -21.14 21.38 19.20
CA ALA A 322 -22.16 20.34 19.00
C ALA A 322 -23.58 20.91 18.77
N GLY A 323 -23.89 22.06 19.43
CA GLY A 323 -25.14 22.79 19.25
C GLY A 323 -25.40 23.30 17.82
N GLN A 324 -24.36 23.42 16.99
CA GLN A 324 -24.46 23.83 15.58
C GLN A 324 -24.82 22.69 14.64
N PHE A 325 -24.79 21.44 15.12
CA PHE A 325 -25.08 20.25 14.36
C PHE A 325 -26.48 19.69 14.69
N LYS A 326 -27.13 19.15 13.67
CA LYS A 326 -28.37 18.40 13.79
C LYS A 326 -28.24 17.03 13.10
N PRO A 327 -29.09 16.05 13.47
CA PRO A 327 -29.17 14.79 12.75
C PRO A 327 -29.35 15.01 11.25
N GLY A 328 -28.54 14.30 10.44
CA GLY A 328 -28.45 14.44 8.98
C GLY A 328 -27.28 15.32 8.50
N ASP A 329 -26.70 16.16 9.35
CA ASP A 329 -25.57 17.00 8.94
C ASP A 329 -24.34 16.17 8.60
N VAL A 330 -23.64 16.57 7.53
CA VAL A 330 -22.47 15.88 7.00
C VAL A 330 -21.21 16.25 7.76
N VAL A 331 -20.44 15.23 8.10
CA VAL A 331 -19.09 15.35 8.65
C VAL A 331 -18.11 14.61 7.75
N TYR A 332 -16.92 15.20 7.54
CA TYR A 332 -15.84 14.58 6.78
C TYR A 332 -14.76 14.10 7.74
N ALA A 333 -14.35 12.84 7.60
CA ALA A 333 -13.34 12.25 8.42
C ALA A 333 -12.15 11.78 7.56
N MET A 334 -10.94 12.18 7.94
CA MET A 334 -9.70 11.74 7.31
C MET A 334 -9.19 10.51 8.07
N PRO A 335 -9.05 9.34 7.43
CA PRO A 335 -8.56 8.15 8.12
C PRO A 335 -7.12 8.35 8.59
N ALA A 336 -6.83 7.88 9.80
CA ALA A 336 -5.47 7.86 10.32
C ALA A 336 -4.61 6.80 9.64
N HIS A 337 -5.22 5.69 9.19
CA HIS A 337 -4.58 4.66 8.38
C HIS A 337 -5.50 4.26 7.21
N VAL A 338 -5.14 4.70 6.02
CA VAL A 338 -5.97 4.54 4.82
C VAL A 338 -6.03 3.11 4.31
N CYS A 339 -4.93 2.33 4.39
CA CYS A 339 -4.84 1.01 3.78
C CYS A 339 -5.93 0.04 4.26
N PRO A 340 -6.09 -0.25 5.56
CA PRO A 340 -7.16 -1.12 6.01
C PRO A 340 -8.54 -0.45 5.92
N THR A 341 -8.64 0.88 5.99
CA THR A 341 -9.91 1.60 5.81
C THR A 341 -10.49 1.35 4.41
N VAL A 342 -9.70 1.47 3.35
CA VAL A 342 -10.15 1.19 1.97
C VAL A 342 -10.71 -0.22 1.83
N ALA A 343 -10.06 -1.21 2.45
CA ALA A 343 -10.48 -2.61 2.38
C ALA A 343 -11.83 -2.90 3.06
N LEU A 344 -12.32 -2.02 3.94
CA LEU A 344 -13.65 -2.15 4.54
C LEU A 344 -14.80 -1.80 3.58
N HIS A 345 -14.51 -1.01 2.54
CA HIS A 345 -15.52 -0.53 1.61
C HIS A 345 -15.51 -1.32 0.31
N ARG A 346 -16.70 -1.64 -0.22
CA ARG A 346 -16.84 -2.28 -1.53
C ARG A 346 -16.49 -1.32 -2.66
N GLN A 347 -16.84 -0.04 -2.50
CA GLN A 347 -16.71 1.01 -3.51
C GLN A 347 -16.19 2.28 -2.88
N ALA A 348 -15.52 3.10 -3.68
CA ALA A 348 -15.25 4.51 -3.40
C ALA A 348 -16.06 5.40 -4.36
N LEU A 349 -16.61 6.46 -3.82
CA LEU A 349 -17.21 7.54 -4.62
C LEU A 349 -16.09 8.47 -5.06
N VAL A 350 -16.00 8.74 -6.35
CA VAL A 350 -14.90 9.53 -6.92
C VAL A 350 -15.32 10.97 -7.05
N VAL A 351 -14.54 11.85 -6.45
CA VAL A 351 -14.79 13.29 -6.40
C VAL A 351 -13.84 14.02 -7.35
N GLU A 352 -14.40 14.87 -8.20
CA GLU A 352 -13.69 15.80 -9.06
C GLU A 352 -14.38 17.15 -9.02
N ASN A 353 -13.66 18.25 -8.74
CA ASN A 353 -14.22 19.61 -8.60
C ASN A 353 -15.42 19.71 -7.63
N GLY A 354 -15.41 18.93 -6.53
CA GLY A 354 -16.48 18.93 -5.54
C GLY A 354 -17.74 18.14 -5.94
N ALA A 355 -17.76 17.50 -7.10
CA ALA A 355 -18.86 16.64 -7.56
C ALA A 355 -18.46 15.16 -7.56
N ILE A 356 -19.41 14.26 -7.29
CA ILE A 356 -19.22 12.83 -7.48
C ILE A 356 -19.43 12.53 -8.96
N VAL A 357 -18.35 12.05 -9.62
CA VAL A 357 -18.35 11.80 -11.08
C VAL A 357 -18.37 10.31 -11.42
N GLU A 358 -17.84 9.46 -10.55
CA GLU A 358 -17.67 8.02 -10.79
C GLU A 358 -17.85 7.23 -9.48
N ARG A 359 -17.89 5.90 -9.63
CA ARG A 359 -17.77 4.93 -8.54
C ARG A 359 -16.72 3.91 -8.93
N TRP A 360 -15.72 3.71 -8.08
CA TRP A 360 -14.68 2.71 -8.31
C TRP A 360 -14.83 1.55 -7.34
N ASP A 361 -14.84 0.34 -7.87
CA ASP A 361 -14.88 -0.88 -7.06
C ASP A 361 -13.52 -1.16 -6.41
N ILE A 362 -13.53 -1.55 -5.14
CA ILE A 362 -12.33 -2.02 -4.44
C ILE A 362 -12.17 -3.53 -4.71
N VAL A 363 -11.91 -3.87 -5.96
CA VAL A 363 -12.06 -5.24 -6.49
C VAL A 363 -11.16 -6.27 -5.82
N ALA A 364 -9.97 -5.86 -5.37
CA ALA A 364 -9.02 -6.78 -4.74
C ALA A 364 -9.11 -6.80 -3.20
N ARG A 365 -10.20 -6.29 -2.62
CA ARG A 365 -10.46 -6.45 -1.18
C ARG A 365 -10.76 -7.90 -0.80
N ASP A 366 -11.35 -8.64 -1.69
CA ASP A 366 -11.56 -10.07 -1.57
C ASP A 366 -10.26 -10.82 -1.91
N ARG A 367 -10.13 -12.08 -1.43
CA ARG A 367 -8.89 -12.86 -1.59
C ARG A 367 -8.82 -13.63 -2.91
N GLU A 368 -9.92 -13.74 -3.61
CA GLU A 368 -10.04 -14.40 -4.90
C GLU A 368 -10.74 -13.51 -5.90
N LEU A 369 -10.29 -13.55 -7.16
CA LEU A 369 -11.01 -13.06 -8.33
C LEU A 369 -11.37 -14.24 -9.22
N THR A 370 -10.38 -14.81 -9.95
CA THR A 370 -10.65 -15.87 -10.91
C THR A 370 -9.62 -17.02 -10.91
N VAL A 371 -8.61 -16.99 -10.03
CA VAL A 371 -7.60 -18.05 -9.85
C VAL A 371 -7.45 -18.46 -8.40
#